data_61a3bfb4073b17b99fb523dee992051d
#
_entry.id   61a3bfb4073b17b99fb523dee992051d
#
_cell.length_a   1.000
_cell.length_b   1.000
_cell.length_c   1.000
_cell.angle_alpha   90.00
_cell.angle_beta   90.00
_cell.angle_gamma   90.00
#
_symmetry.space_group_name_H-M   'P 1'
#
loop_
_entity.id
_entity.type
_entity.pdbx_description
1 polymer ?
#
loop_
_entity_poly.entity_id
_entity_poly.type
_entity_poly.pdbx_seq_one_letter_code
_entity_poly.pdbx_strand_id
1 'polypeptide(L)'
;MKMEIRGIQKSFNRTPALLPTDLTLQHGQFTTLLGPSGCGKTTLLRMLAGLEQPDAGEIVADGKSFYSATKRIDVPTHKRNLGMVFQDFALWPHMTVYENVAFGLKAGKQKSDLRQKVTEALGMVRLQGMEDRYPHQLSGGQQQRVAFARAVAVRPGIILFDEPLSALDAVLREEMRIEMMSLVRDMGLTALYVTHDQVEAMSMSDEIVVMEKGRILQKGNPETIYASPSDPFVASFIGKSNWLTPNQSMVRPEHVSWSKTGHDDLCYQAVVLSVSYVGERYEIRVQMEGLGVWTAYLDRRVRVGEKVQLYVVPERICRMNGQDTPIVKPREFIAAAN
;
A
#
# COMPACT_ATOMS: atom_id res chain seq x y z
N MET A 1 -15.74 -10.96 7.28
CA MET A 1 -14.90 -11.89 8.12
C MET A 1 -13.77 -11.11 8.74
N LYS A 2 -13.61 -11.20 10.07
CA LYS A 2 -12.44 -10.67 10.79
C LYS A 2 -11.35 -11.74 10.83
N MET A 3 -10.06 -11.35 10.64
CA MET A 3 -8.94 -12.29 10.78
C MET A 3 -7.89 -11.74 11.74
N GLU A 4 -7.49 -12.57 12.70
CA GLU A 4 -6.46 -12.24 13.69
C GLU A 4 -5.23 -13.10 13.43
N ILE A 5 -4.09 -12.44 13.32
CA ILE A 5 -2.77 -13.01 13.11
C ILE A 5 -1.98 -12.73 14.38
N ARG A 6 -1.41 -13.77 15.02
CA ARG A 6 -0.73 -13.67 16.30
C ARG A 6 0.61 -14.39 16.24
N GLY A 7 1.69 -13.65 16.38
CA GLY A 7 3.05 -14.15 16.42
C GLY A 7 3.46 -14.99 15.21
N ILE A 8 2.86 -14.74 14.03
CA ILE A 8 3.19 -15.46 12.80
C ILE A 8 4.59 -15.10 12.35
N GLN A 9 5.40 -16.12 12.07
CA GLN A 9 6.75 -15.95 11.56
C GLN A 9 7.10 -16.98 10.50
N LYS A 10 8.10 -16.66 9.65
CA LYS A 10 8.61 -17.54 8.60
C LYS A 10 10.07 -17.29 8.30
N SER A 11 10.82 -18.36 8.13
CA SER A 11 12.19 -18.35 7.66
C SER A 11 12.34 -19.27 6.46
N PHE A 12 13.17 -18.88 5.49
CA PHE A 12 13.59 -19.72 4.38
C PHE A 12 15.11 -19.96 4.48
N ASN A 13 15.54 -21.20 4.48
CA ASN A 13 16.96 -21.55 4.58
C ASN A 13 17.68 -20.83 5.74
N ARG A 14 17.04 -20.75 6.92
CA ARG A 14 17.48 -20.03 8.13
C ARG A 14 17.55 -18.50 7.99
N THR A 15 17.11 -17.94 6.88
CA THR A 15 16.99 -16.48 6.71
C THR A 15 15.55 -16.06 7.06
N PRO A 16 15.35 -15.21 8.05
CA PRO A 16 14.02 -14.71 8.41
C PRO A 16 13.42 -13.92 7.25
N ALA A 17 12.25 -14.33 6.76
CA ALA A 17 11.45 -13.59 5.78
C ALA A 17 10.33 -12.79 6.45
N LEU A 18 9.79 -13.32 7.56
CA LEU A 18 8.84 -12.63 8.42
C LEU A 18 9.20 -12.92 9.88
N LEU A 19 9.42 -11.89 10.64
CA LEU A 19 9.62 -11.95 12.10
C LEU A 19 8.27 -12.08 12.81
N PRO A 20 8.21 -12.45 14.10
CA PRO A 20 6.96 -12.59 14.82
C PRO A 20 6.08 -11.36 14.61
N THR A 21 4.92 -11.57 14.01
CA THR A 21 4.05 -10.51 13.47
C THR A 21 2.63 -10.69 13.99
N ASP A 22 2.07 -9.60 14.51
CA ASP A 22 0.67 -9.49 14.92
C ASP A 22 -0.05 -8.51 13.99
N LEU A 23 -1.20 -8.94 13.47
CA LEU A 23 -2.05 -8.12 12.60
C LEU A 23 -3.50 -8.54 12.76
N THR A 24 -4.42 -7.60 12.69
CA THR A 24 -5.86 -7.88 12.65
C THR A 24 -6.46 -7.24 11.42
N LEU A 25 -7.09 -8.05 10.56
CA LEU A 25 -7.90 -7.56 9.45
C LEU A 25 -9.34 -7.41 9.95
N GLN A 26 -9.85 -6.19 9.96
CA GLN A 26 -11.22 -5.90 10.40
C GLN A 26 -12.23 -6.23 9.30
N HIS A 27 -13.42 -6.62 9.70
CA HIS A 27 -14.49 -6.91 8.75
C HIS A 27 -14.84 -5.68 7.90
N GLY A 28 -14.91 -5.86 6.58
CA GLY A 28 -15.29 -4.82 5.62
C GLY A 28 -14.22 -3.76 5.37
N GLN A 29 -13.03 -3.87 5.96
CA GLN A 29 -11.92 -2.95 5.71
C GLN A 29 -11.05 -3.39 4.54
N PHE A 30 -10.52 -2.40 3.84
CA PHE A 30 -9.46 -2.54 2.85
C PHE A 30 -8.11 -2.25 3.51
N THR A 31 -7.36 -3.30 3.84
CA THR A 31 -6.04 -3.20 4.48
C THR A 31 -4.95 -3.41 3.44
N THR A 32 -3.96 -2.51 3.37
CA THR A 32 -2.82 -2.64 2.45
C THR A 32 -1.52 -2.94 3.19
N LEU A 33 -0.82 -3.99 2.78
CA LEU A 33 0.58 -4.22 3.14
C LEU A 33 1.47 -3.47 2.17
N LEU A 34 2.18 -2.47 2.67
CA LEU A 34 3.05 -1.60 1.88
C LEU A 34 4.51 -1.72 2.36
N GLY A 35 5.46 -1.75 1.43
CA GLY A 35 6.88 -1.82 1.75
C GLY A 35 7.73 -2.22 0.56
N PRO A 36 9.06 -2.15 0.66
CA PRO A 36 9.98 -2.52 -0.42
C PRO A 36 9.89 -3.99 -0.78
N SER A 37 10.40 -4.34 -1.95
CA SER A 37 10.48 -5.73 -2.39
C SER A 37 11.29 -6.56 -1.39
N GLY A 38 10.82 -7.79 -1.11
CA GLY A 38 11.50 -8.71 -0.18
C GLY A 38 11.26 -8.43 1.32
N CYS A 39 10.42 -7.47 1.72
CA CYS A 39 10.16 -7.20 3.13
C CYS A 39 9.17 -8.16 3.81
N GLY A 40 8.64 -9.19 3.12
CA GLY A 40 7.79 -10.23 3.72
C GLY A 40 6.29 -10.13 3.41
N LYS A 41 5.79 -9.13 2.66
CA LYS A 41 4.37 -8.93 2.33
C LYS A 41 3.70 -10.14 1.69
N THR A 42 4.24 -10.59 0.55
CA THR A 42 3.74 -11.77 -0.19
C THR A 42 3.85 -13.05 0.64
N THR A 43 4.91 -13.16 1.47
CA THR A 43 5.04 -14.30 2.40
C THR A 43 3.90 -14.32 3.42
N LEU A 44 3.60 -13.18 4.05
CA LEU A 44 2.47 -13.05 4.97
C LEU A 44 1.16 -13.40 4.26
N LEU A 45 0.90 -12.79 3.10
CA LEU A 45 -0.31 -13.04 2.32
C LEU A 45 -0.47 -14.52 1.96
N ARG A 46 0.59 -15.20 1.51
CA ARG A 46 0.56 -16.64 1.17
C ARG A 46 0.32 -17.52 2.39
N MET A 47 0.85 -17.16 3.56
CA MET A 47 0.55 -17.88 4.80
C MET A 47 -0.94 -17.75 5.19
N LEU A 48 -1.54 -16.58 5.02
CA LEU A 48 -2.99 -16.39 5.25
C LEU A 48 -3.83 -17.21 4.28
N ALA A 49 -3.42 -17.26 3.00
CA ALA A 49 -4.05 -18.08 1.98
C ALA A 49 -3.91 -19.61 2.23
N GLY A 50 -2.92 -20.03 3.04
CA GLY A 50 -2.57 -21.43 3.23
C GLY A 50 -1.76 -22.03 2.07
N LEU A 51 -1.08 -21.15 1.31
CA LEU A 51 -0.15 -21.52 0.25
C LEU A 51 1.28 -21.68 0.77
N GLU A 52 1.56 -21.11 1.94
CA GLU A 52 2.82 -21.22 2.66
C GLU A 52 2.51 -21.56 4.12
N GLN A 53 3.25 -22.48 4.71
CA GLN A 53 3.06 -22.84 6.11
C GLN A 53 3.93 -21.94 7.00
N PRO A 54 3.33 -21.27 8.03
CA PRO A 54 4.11 -20.55 9.03
C PRO A 54 5.00 -21.49 9.86
N ASP A 55 6.11 -20.96 10.39
CA ASP A 55 6.97 -21.72 11.31
C ASP A 55 6.46 -21.66 12.75
N ALA A 56 5.72 -20.61 13.13
CA ALA A 56 5.11 -20.45 14.44
C ALA A 56 3.90 -19.49 14.41
N GLY A 57 3.20 -19.36 15.54
CA GLY A 57 2.07 -18.45 15.72
C GLY A 57 0.72 -19.06 15.41
N GLU A 58 -0.29 -18.21 15.28
CA GLU A 58 -1.69 -18.59 15.02
C GLU A 58 -2.35 -17.66 14.00
N ILE A 59 -3.27 -18.22 13.19
CA ILE A 59 -4.19 -17.49 12.32
C ILE A 59 -5.61 -17.90 12.69
N VAL A 60 -6.43 -16.94 13.09
CA VAL A 60 -7.81 -17.17 13.52
C VAL A 60 -8.75 -16.29 12.68
N ALA A 61 -9.78 -16.87 12.07
CA ALA A 61 -10.79 -16.15 11.30
C ALA A 61 -12.18 -16.40 11.89
N ASP A 62 -12.90 -15.33 12.29
CA ASP A 62 -14.19 -15.38 12.97
C ASP A 62 -14.23 -16.44 14.09
N GLY A 63 -13.18 -16.49 14.94
CA GLY A 63 -13.05 -17.43 16.05
C GLY A 63 -12.63 -18.85 15.66
N LYS A 64 -12.49 -19.17 14.35
CA LYS A 64 -12.02 -20.48 13.88
C LYS A 64 -10.53 -20.42 13.59
N SER A 65 -9.77 -21.37 14.15
CA SER A 65 -8.34 -21.48 13.87
C SER A 65 -8.11 -22.01 12.46
N PHE A 66 -7.41 -21.22 11.62
CA PHE A 66 -6.93 -21.65 10.30
C PHE A 66 -5.53 -22.26 10.38
N TYR A 67 -4.70 -21.75 11.27
CA TYR A 67 -3.39 -22.28 11.57
C TYR A 67 -3.09 -22.10 13.07
N SER A 68 -2.48 -23.09 13.68
CA SER A 68 -1.91 -22.97 15.03
C SER A 68 -0.75 -23.95 15.17
N ALA A 69 0.45 -23.42 15.37
CA ALA A 69 1.65 -24.23 15.60
C ALA A 69 1.52 -25.07 16.87
N THR A 70 0.97 -24.49 17.95
CA THR A 70 0.80 -25.15 19.25
C THR A 70 -0.27 -26.26 19.23
N LYS A 71 -1.40 -26.00 18.53
CA LYS A 71 -2.50 -26.97 18.41
C LYS A 71 -2.33 -27.93 17.25
N ARG A 72 -1.28 -27.77 16.44
CA ARG A 72 -1.03 -28.55 15.21
C ARG A 72 -2.21 -28.52 14.24
N ILE A 73 -2.81 -27.31 14.08
CA ILE A 73 -3.91 -27.07 13.14
C ILE A 73 -3.32 -26.42 11.90
N ASP A 74 -3.65 -26.97 10.72
CA ASP A 74 -3.36 -26.35 9.44
C ASP A 74 -4.52 -26.65 8.47
N VAL A 75 -5.40 -25.64 8.32
CA VAL A 75 -6.57 -25.75 7.45
C VAL A 75 -6.11 -25.55 6.00
N PRO A 76 -6.35 -26.51 5.10
CA PRO A 76 -5.93 -26.39 3.69
C PRO A 76 -6.65 -25.23 3.01
N THR A 77 -5.99 -24.60 2.02
CA THR A 77 -6.44 -23.42 1.27
C THR A 77 -7.91 -23.45 0.86
N HIS A 78 -8.37 -24.56 0.26
CA HIS A 78 -9.74 -24.71 -0.25
C HIS A 78 -10.84 -24.74 0.83
N LYS A 79 -10.44 -24.84 2.12
CA LYS A 79 -11.37 -24.79 3.27
C LYS A 79 -11.32 -23.47 4.03
N ARG A 80 -10.45 -22.52 3.64
CA ARG A 80 -10.30 -21.22 4.33
C ARG A 80 -11.35 -20.20 3.91
N ASN A 81 -12.13 -20.44 2.86
CA ASN A 81 -13.13 -19.52 2.31
C ASN A 81 -12.53 -18.13 1.98
N LEU A 82 -11.37 -18.13 1.33
CA LEU A 82 -10.65 -16.93 0.87
C LEU A 82 -10.67 -16.88 -0.65
N GLY A 83 -10.80 -15.67 -1.21
CA GLY A 83 -10.53 -15.39 -2.62
C GLY A 83 -9.09 -14.90 -2.77
N MET A 84 -8.46 -15.19 -3.91
CA MET A 84 -7.11 -14.68 -4.20
C MET A 84 -7.00 -14.22 -5.65
N VAL A 85 -6.41 -13.04 -5.85
CA VAL A 85 -6.01 -12.48 -7.13
C VAL A 85 -4.49 -12.40 -7.14
N PHE A 86 -3.86 -13.10 -8.08
CA PHE A 86 -2.42 -13.20 -8.23
C PHE A 86 -1.87 -12.09 -9.14
N GLN A 87 -0.58 -11.82 -9.04
CA GLN A 87 0.12 -10.81 -9.81
C GLN A 87 0.06 -11.03 -11.32
N ASP A 88 0.14 -12.28 -11.77
CA ASP A 88 0.08 -12.72 -13.18
C ASP A 88 -1.34 -13.16 -13.60
N PHE A 89 -2.36 -12.74 -12.84
CA PHE A 89 -3.77 -13.14 -12.98
C PHE A 89 -4.02 -14.65 -12.81
N ALA A 90 -3.04 -15.50 -13.05
CA ALA A 90 -3.07 -16.95 -12.97
C ALA A 90 -4.33 -17.57 -13.65
N LEU A 91 -4.70 -17.07 -14.82
CA LEU A 91 -5.79 -17.64 -15.62
C LEU A 91 -5.29 -18.90 -16.32
N TRP A 92 -6.14 -19.94 -16.35
CA TRP A 92 -5.87 -21.15 -17.12
C TRP A 92 -6.05 -20.87 -18.61
N PRO A 93 -4.97 -20.90 -19.44
CA PRO A 93 -5.03 -20.46 -20.83
C PRO A 93 -5.86 -21.38 -21.74
N HIS A 94 -6.05 -22.62 -21.34
CA HIS A 94 -6.83 -23.65 -22.06
C HIS A 94 -8.31 -23.68 -21.65
N MET A 95 -8.71 -22.84 -20.71
CA MET A 95 -10.10 -22.70 -20.24
C MET A 95 -10.68 -21.37 -20.75
N THR A 96 -11.98 -21.39 -21.05
CA THR A 96 -12.73 -20.15 -21.36
C THR A 96 -12.87 -19.27 -20.13
N VAL A 97 -13.35 -18.03 -20.32
CA VAL A 97 -13.71 -17.11 -19.21
C VAL A 97 -14.71 -17.79 -18.26
N TYR A 98 -15.76 -18.40 -18.82
CA TYR A 98 -16.75 -19.14 -18.04
C TYR A 98 -16.09 -20.23 -17.18
N GLU A 99 -15.24 -21.05 -17.79
CA GLU A 99 -14.58 -22.16 -17.11
C GLU A 99 -13.61 -21.71 -16.02
N ASN A 100 -12.86 -20.62 -16.26
CA ASN A 100 -11.98 -20.00 -15.26
C ASN A 100 -12.79 -19.57 -14.02
N VAL A 101 -13.91 -18.87 -14.20
CA VAL A 101 -14.76 -18.40 -13.09
C VAL A 101 -15.48 -19.59 -12.42
N ALA A 102 -15.96 -20.56 -13.20
CA ALA A 102 -16.67 -21.73 -12.69
C ALA A 102 -15.79 -22.69 -11.89
N PHE A 103 -14.47 -22.64 -12.05
CA PHE A 103 -13.55 -23.63 -11.49
C PHE A 103 -13.67 -23.77 -9.96
N GLY A 104 -13.62 -22.65 -9.23
CA GLY A 104 -13.75 -22.65 -7.77
C GLY A 104 -15.12 -23.16 -7.28
N LEU A 105 -16.18 -22.79 -7.99
CA LEU A 105 -17.54 -23.24 -7.70
C LEU A 105 -17.70 -24.77 -7.89
N LYS A 106 -17.11 -25.33 -8.96
CA LYS A 106 -17.09 -26.77 -9.24
C LYS A 106 -16.33 -27.53 -8.15
N ALA A 107 -15.14 -27.03 -7.76
CA ALA A 107 -14.31 -27.64 -6.73
C ALA A 107 -14.98 -27.62 -5.34
N GLY A 108 -15.71 -26.56 -5.01
CA GLY A 108 -16.47 -26.40 -3.76
C GLY A 108 -17.79 -27.19 -3.71
N LYS A 109 -18.07 -28.06 -4.71
CA LYS A 109 -19.33 -28.83 -4.86
C LYS A 109 -20.60 -27.96 -4.94
N GLN A 110 -20.47 -26.66 -5.23
CA GLN A 110 -21.58 -25.73 -5.42
C GLN A 110 -22.15 -25.84 -6.85
N LYS A 111 -22.59 -27.04 -7.24
CA LYS A 111 -23.06 -27.34 -8.62
C LYS A 111 -24.46 -26.80 -8.93
N SER A 112 -25.28 -26.53 -7.90
CA SER A 112 -26.57 -25.86 -8.10
C SER A 112 -26.36 -24.43 -8.58
N ASP A 113 -27.09 -24.05 -9.60
CA ASP A 113 -27.09 -22.68 -10.16
C ASP A 113 -25.74 -22.16 -10.63
N LEU A 114 -24.85 -23.10 -11.05
CA LEU A 114 -23.47 -22.77 -11.47
C LEU A 114 -23.45 -21.68 -12.56
N ARG A 115 -24.32 -21.80 -13.57
CA ARG A 115 -24.41 -20.83 -14.67
C ARG A 115 -24.81 -19.44 -14.16
N GLN A 116 -25.82 -19.41 -13.29
CA GLN A 116 -26.30 -18.17 -12.69
C GLN A 116 -25.18 -17.47 -11.88
N LYS A 117 -24.49 -18.21 -11.01
CA LYS A 117 -23.38 -17.67 -10.19
C LYS A 117 -22.23 -17.13 -11.05
N VAL A 118 -21.87 -17.81 -12.13
CA VAL A 118 -20.85 -17.34 -13.07
C VAL A 118 -21.33 -16.08 -13.79
N THR A 119 -22.59 -16.06 -14.27
CA THR A 119 -23.15 -14.88 -14.93
C THR A 119 -23.23 -13.69 -13.97
N GLU A 120 -23.61 -13.89 -12.71
CA GLU A 120 -23.59 -12.86 -11.67
C GLU A 120 -22.17 -12.32 -11.46
N ALA A 121 -21.16 -13.19 -11.28
CA ALA A 121 -19.77 -12.79 -11.08
C ALA A 121 -19.21 -12.02 -12.29
N LEU A 122 -19.50 -12.46 -13.52
CA LEU A 122 -19.12 -11.75 -14.75
C LEU A 122 -19.86 -10.42 -14.89
N GLY A 123 -21.12 -10.37 -14.45
CA GLY A 123 -21.91 -9.15 -14.38
C GLY A 123 -21.29 -8.07 -13.50
N MET A 124 -20.84 -8.46 -12.31
CA MET A 124 -20.17 -7.56 -11.35
C MET A 124 -18.94 -6.87 -11.95
N VAL A 125 -18.18 -7.57 -12.80
CA VAL A 125 -16.96 -7.06 -13.43
C VAL A 125 -17.17 -6.57 -14.88
N ARG A 126 -18.43 -6.41 -15.33
CA ARG A 126 -18.79 -5.91 -16.66
C ARG A 126 -18.18 -6.71 -17.81
N LEU A 127 -18.20 -8.05 -17.69
CA LEU A 127 -17.71 -8.99 -18.72
C LEU A 127 -18.82 -9.90 -19.30
N GLN A 128 -20.09 -9.46 -19.24
CA GLN A 128 -21.20 -10.19 -19.86
C GLN A 128 -20.96 -10.34 -21.37
N GLY A 129 -21.27 -11.50 -21.92
CA GLY A 129 -21.09 -11.83 -23.35
C GLY A 129 -19.66 -12.21 -23.73
N MET A 130 -18.75 -12.36 -22.74
CA MET A 130 -17.37 -12.81 -22.97
C MET A 130 -17.12 -14.24 -22.47
N GLU A 131 -18.17 -14.97 -22.08
CA GLU A 131 -18.11 -16.28 -21.42
C GLU A 131 -17.30 -17.31 -22.19
N ASP A 132 -17.43 -17.32 -23.53
CA ASP A 132 -16.80 -18.31 -24.41
C ASP A 132 -15.39 -17.90 -24.91
N ARG A 133 -14.91 -16.70 -24.54
CA ARG A 133 -13.56 -16.25 -24.89
C ARG A 133 -12.50 -16.96 -24.05
N TYR A 134 -11.32 -17.10 -24.64
CA TYR A 134 -10.11 -17.56 -23.96
C TYR A 134 -9.26 -16.39 -23.45
N PRO A 135 -8.41 -16.57 -22.42
CA PRO A 135 -7.57 -15.51 -21.87
C PRO A 135 -6.74 -14.75 -22.92
N HIS A 136 -6.18 -15.43 -23.92
CA HIS A 136 -5.39 -14.82 -24.97
C HIS A 136 -6.18 -13.89 -25.92
N GLN A 137 -7.50 -13.92 -25.88
CA GLN A 137 -8.40 -13.06 -26.65
C GLN A 137 -8.85 -11.82 -25.88
N LEU A 138 -8.31 -11.60 -24.67
CA LEU A 138 -8.68 -10.53 -23.74
C LEU A 138 -7.53 -9.55 -23.58
N SER A 139 -7.86 -8.26 -23.38
CA SER A 139 -6.87 -7.27 -22.92
C SER A 139 -6.42 -7.58 -21.47
N GLY A 140 -5.28 -7.00 -21.04
CA GLY A 140 -4.77 -7.19 -19.66
C GLY A 140 -5.80 -6.81 -18.59
N GLY A 141 -6.51 -5.68 -18.76
CA GLY A 141 -7.58 -5.29 -17.83
C GLY A 141 -8.77 -6.26 -17.84
N GLN A 142 -9.14 -6.82 -18.99
CA GLN A 142 -10.18 -7.85 -19.05
C GLN A 142 -9.72 -9.15 -18.37
N GLN A 143 -8.46 -9.55 -18.54
CA GLN A 143 -7.90 -10.72 -17.83
C GLN A 143 -7.93 -10.52 -16.32
N GLN A 144 -7.59 -9.34 -15.84
CA GLN A 144 -7.66 -8.97 -14.43
C GLN A 144 -9.09 -9.06 -13.90
N ARG A 145 -10.08 -8.54 -14.64
CA ARG A 145 -11.50 -8.64 -14.27
C ARG A 145 -11.95 -10.09 -14.19
N VAL A 146 -11.50 -10.97 -15.09
CA VAL A 146 -11.78 -12.41 -15.01
C VAL A 146 -11.15 -13.01 -13.76
N ALA A 147 -9.91 -12.66 -13.41
CA ALA A 147 -9.26 -13.13 -12.19
C ALA A 147 -10.01 -12.67 -10.93
N PHE A 148 -10.49 -11.42 -10.92
CA PHE A 148 -11.33 -10.91 -9.84
C PHE A 148 -12.68 -11.64 -9.78
N ALA A 149 -13.39 -11.80 -10.91
CA ALA A 149 -14.64 -12.54 -10.97
C ALA A 149 -14.48 -13.97 -10.44
N ARG A 150 -13.40 -14.67 -10.82
CA ARG A 150 -13.06 -16.00 -10.29
C ARG A 150 -12.90 -16.00 -8.77
N ALA A 151 -12.22 -14.97 -8.22
CA ALA A 151 -11.98 -14.88 -6.79
C ALA A 151 -13.27 -14.61 -5.99
N VAL A 152 -14.20 -13.81 -6.52
CA VAL A 152 -15.44 -13.43 -5.82
C VAL A 152 -16.62 -14.38 -6.08
N ALA A 153 -16.59 -15.18 -7.15
CA ALA A 153 -17.67 -16.12 -7.50
C ALA A 153 -18.03 -17.08 -6.36
N VAL A 154 -17.04 -17.48 -5.57
CA VAL A 154 -17.22 -18.36 -4.40
C VAL A 154 -17.75 -17.63 -3.16
N ARG A 155 -17.99 -16.31 -3.25
CA ARG A 155 -18.41 -15.44 -2.13
C ARG A 155 -17.49 -15.58 -0.91
N PRO A 156 -16.22 -15.22 -1.04
CA PRO A 156 -15.24 -15.39 0.03
C PRO A 156 -15.52 -14.44 1.20
N GLY A 157 -15.08 -14.81 2.39
CA GLY A 157 -15.13 -13.92 3.55
C GLY A 157 -14.07 -12.81 3.53
N ILE A 158 -12.91 -13.09 2.91
CA ILE A 158 -11.80 -12.14 2.66
C ILE A 158 -11.29 -12.38 1.24
N ILE A 159 -10.88 -11.28 0.59
CA ILE A 159 -10.17 -11.33 -0.68
C ILE A 159 -8.72 -10.87 -0.48
N LEU A 160 -7.77 -11.62 -1.04
CA LEU A 160 -6.34 -11.39 -0.98
C LEU A 160 -5.84 -10.97 -2.36
N PHE A 161 -5.08 -9.88 -2.44
CA PHE A 161 -4.51 -9.35 -3.67
C PHE A 161 -2.98 -9.32 -3.58
N ASP A 162 -2.30 -10.06 -4.44
CA ASP A 162 -0.83 -10.12 -4.53
C ASP A 162 -0.35 -9.27 -5.72
N GLU A 163 -0.10 -7.97 -5.50
CA GLU A 163 0.33 -6.97 -6.51
C GLU A 163 -0.48 -7.01 -7.82
N PRO A 164 -1.83 -6.99 -7.79
CA PRO A 164 -2.65 -7.30 -8.96
C PRO A 164 -2.56 -6.27 -10.09
N LEU A 165 -2.10 -5.04 -9.82
CA LEU A 165 -2.02 -3.95 -10.79
C LEU A 165 -0.61 -3.78 -11.41
N SER A 166 0.38 -4.51 -10.92
CA SER A 166 1.79 -4.31 -11.29
C SER A 166 2.10 -4.58 -12.77
N ALA A 167 1.34 -5.45 -13.43
CA ALA A 167 1.51 -5.81 -14.84
C ALA A 167 0.82 -4.85 -15.84
N LEU A 168 0.10 -3.82 -15.34
CA LEU A 168 -0.66 -2.90 -16.16
C LEU A 168 0.12 -1.61 -16.46
N ASP A 169 -0.16 -1.00 -17.62
CA ASP A 169 0.30 0.36 -17.91
C ASP A 169 -0.36 1.40 -16.98
N ALA A 170 0.16 2.62 -16.95
CA ALA A 170 -0.24 3.64 -15.98
C ALA A 170 -1.72 4.06 -16.11
N VAL A 171 -2.25 4.17 -17.35
CA VAL A 171 -3.64 4.59 -17.58
C VAL A 171 -4.60 3.49 -17.14
N LEU A 172 -4.36 2.27 -17.61
CA LEU A 172 -5.18 1.11 -17.26
C LEU A 172 -5.11 0.79 -15.76
N ARG A 173 -3.94 0.98 -15.13
CA ARG A 173 -3.76 0.80 -13.69
C ARG A 173 -4.67 1.73 -12.89
N GLU A 174 -4.74 3.00 -13.26
CA GLU A 174 -5.60 3.99 -12.59
C GLU A 174 -7.09 3.64 -12.74
N GLU A 175 -7.54 3.27 -13.94
CA GLU A 175 -8.92 2.83 -14.18
C GLU A 175 -9.27 1.59 -13.35
N MET A 176 -8.40 0.58 -13.38
CA MET A 176 -8.61 -0.68 -12.66
C MET A 176 -8.56 -0.50 -11.14
N ARG A 177 -7.75 0.45 -10.64
CA ARG A 177 -7.69 0.79 -9.23
C ARG A 177 -9.04 1.30 -8.73
N ILE A 178 -9.63 2.26 -9.43
CA ILE A 178 -10.94 2.85 -9.09
C ILE A 178 -12.04 1.78 -9.15
N GLU A 179 -12.06 0.97 -10.21
CA GLU A 179 -13.06 -0.06 -10.39
C GLU A 179 -12.98 -1.15 -9.32
N MET A 180 -11.78 -1.62 -9.02
CA MET A 180 -11.56 -2.65 -8.00
C MET A 180 -12.00 -2.18 -6.61
N MET A 181 -11.71 -0.92 -6.26
CA MET A 181 -12.19 -0.32 -5.01
C MET A 181 -13.71 -0.30 -4.93
N SER A 182 -14.38 0.15 -6.01
CA SER A 182 -15.85 0.17 -6.07
C SER A 182 -16.40 -1.24 -5.85
N LEU A 183 -15.88 -2.23 -6.58
CA LEU A 183 -16.33 -3.61 -6.48
C LEU A 183 -16.16 -4.19 -5.07
N VAL A 184 -15.01 -3.96 -4.42
CA VAL A 184 -14.75 -4.44 -3.05
C VAL A 184 -15.72 -3.81 -2.06
N ARG A 185 -15.98 -2.49 -2.19
CA ARG A 185 -16.91 -1.74 -1.32
C ARG A 185 -18.36 -2.15 -1.55
N ASP A 186 -18.80 -2.21 -2.79
CA ASP A 186 -20.17 -2.57 -3.17
C ASP A 186 -20.55 -3.98 -2.68
N MET A 187 -19.57 -4.88 -2.63
CA MET A 187 -19.74 -6.24 -2.12
C MET A 187 -19.54 -6.35 -0.60
N GLY A 188 -19.13 -5.28 0.11
CA GLY A 188 -18.82 -5.30 1.55
C GLY A 188 -17.72 -6.28 1.93
N LEU A 189 -16.76 -6.52 1.04
CA LEU A 189 -15.68 -7.50 1.26
C LEU A 189 -14.61 -6.94 2.20
N THR A 190 -14.05 -7.84 3.00
CA THR A 190 -12.77 -7.57 3.67
C THR A 190 -11.66 -7.83 2.66
N ALA A 191 -10.72 -6.89 2.51
CA ALA A 191 -9.62 -7.01 1.55
C ALA A 191 -8.25 -6.90 2.24
N LEU A 192 -7.31 -7.74 1.81
CA LEU A 192 -5.89 -7.56 2.08
C LEU A 192 -5.17 -7.40 0.74
N TYR A 193 -4.53 -6.26 0.57
CA TYR A 193 -3.86 -5.85 -0.65
C TYR A 193 -2.35 -5.73 -0.44
N VAL A 194 -1.57 -6.34 -1.28
CA VAL A 194 -0.10 -6.23 -1.28
C VAL A 194 0.32 -5.34 -2.43
N THR A 195 1.12 -4.32 -2.13
CA THR A 195 1.74 -3.47 -3.15
C THR A 195 3.07 -2.90 -2.66
N HIS A 196 3.87 -2.40 -3.58
CA HIS A 196 5.01 -1.51 -3.32
C HIS A 196 4.73 -0.08 -3.80
N ASP A 197 3.56 0.16 -4.41
CA ASP A 197 3.15 1.48 -4.91
C ASP A 197 2.45 2.29 -3.81
N GLN A 198 3.02 3.47 -3.51
CA GLN A 198 2.50 4.36 -2.48
C GLN A 198 1.16 4.99 -2.87
N VAL A 199 0.97 5.27 -4.18
CA VAL A 199 -0.27 5.89 -4.68
C VAL A 199 -1.44 4.91 -4.51
N GLU A 200 -1.22 3.63 -4.82
CA GLU A 200 -2.22 2.59 -4.58
C GLU A 200 -2.57 2.51 -3.09
N ALA A 201 -1.56 2.36 -2.22
CA ALA A 201 -1.78 2.26 -0.78
C ALA A 201 -2.51 3.48 -0.21
N MET A 202 -2.05 4.69 -0.53
CA MET A 202 -2.63 5.94 0.00
C MET A 202 -4.05 6.20 -0.46
N SER A 203 -4.42 5.76 -1.66
CA SER A 203 -5.73 6.08 -2.26
C SER A 203 -6.79 5.00 -2.07
N MET A 204 -6.39 3.75 -1.79
CA MET A 204 -7.32 2.62 -1.70
C MET A 204 -7.63 2.19 -0.28
N SER A 205 -6.74 2.46 0.68
CA SER A 205 -6.76 1.78 1.97
C SER A 205 -7.59 2.51 3.02
N ASP A 206 -8.31 1.75 3.84
CA ASP A 206 -8.80 2.20 5.14
C ASP A 206 -7.68 2.10 6.18
N GLU A 207 -6.80 1.10 6.06
CA GLU A 207 -5.61 0.90 6.90
C GLU A 207 -4.41 0.51 6.05
N ILE A 208 -3.29 1.21 6.24
CA ILE A 208 -1.98 0.86 5.69
C ILE A 208 -1.12 0.22 6.76
N VAL A 209 -0.47 -0.88 6.42
CA VAL A 209 0.51 -1.57 7.26
C VAL A 209 1.86 -1.47 6.56
N VAL A 210 2.74 -0.61 7.08
CA VAL A 210 4.08 -0.41 6.51
C VAL A 210 5.03 -1.45 7.05
N MET A 211 5.69 -2.18 6.13
CA MET A 211 6.60 -3.27 6.46
C MET A 211 8.02 -3.00 5.96
N GLU A 212 9.01 -3.33 6.78
CA GLU A 212 10.43 -3.36 6.40
C GLU A 212 11.12 -4.58 7.05
N LYS A 213 11.96 -5.27 6.29
CA LYS A 213 12.82 -6.37 6.80
C LYS A 213 12.08 -7.40 7.67
N GLY A 214 10.89 -7.81 7.24
CA GLY A 214 10.09 -8.80 7.94
C GLY A 214 9.33 -8.29 9.17
N ARG A 215 9.24 -6.97 9.37
CA ARG A 215 8.55 -6.35 10.53
C ARG A 215 7.48 -5.37 10.06
N ILE A 216 6.44 -5.22 10.84
CA ILE A 216 5.52 -4.09 10.76
C ILE A 216 6.14 -2.94 11.55
N LEU A 217 6.37 -1.80 10.87
CA LEU A 217 6.90 -0.59 11.50
C LEU A 217 5.79 0.34 12.00
N GLN A 218 4.75 0.49 11.18
CA GLN A 218 3.61 1.34 11.52
C GLN A 218 2.35 0.82 10.84
N LYS A 219 1.21 1.02 11.48
CA LYS A 219 -0.11 0.83 10.89
C LYS A 219 -1.01 2.00 11.23
N GLY A 220 -1.91 2.35 10.33
CA GLY A 220 -2.86 3.44 10.51
C GLY A 220 -3.58 3.77 9.21
N ASN A 221 -4.50 4.74 9.27
CA ASN A 221 -5.09 5.29 8.05
C ASN A 221 -4.05 6.07 7.23
N PRO A 222 -4.30 6.28 5.93
CA PRO A 222 -3.36 6.96 5.03
C PRO A 222 -2.86 8.31 5.56
N GLU A 223 -3.76 9.13 6.08
CA GLU A 223 -3.45 10.47 6.60
C GLU A 223 -2.47 10.39 7.78
N THR A 224 -2.71 9.46 8.71
CA THR A 224 -1.82 9.26 9.88
C THR A 224 -0.44 8.78 9.47
N ILE A 225 -0.36 7.82 8.54
CA ILE A 225 0.93 7.30 8.02
C ILE A 225 1.74 8.42 7.37
N TYR A 226 1.08 9.32 6.62
CA TYR A 226 1.73 10.44 5.94
C TYR A 226 2.12 11.60 6.88
N ALA A 227 1.17 12.04 7.71
CA ALA A 227 1.35 13.24 8.53
C ALA A 227 2.14 12.96 9.81
N SER A 228 2.06 11.75 10.37
CA SER A 228 2.65 11.38 11.66
C SER A 228 3.41 10.05 11.57
N PRO A 229 4.45 9.96 10.72
CA PRO A 229 5.27 8.76 10.65
C PRO A 229 5.98 8.54 11.98
N SER A 230 5.92 7.30 12.50
CA SER A 230 6.54 6.93 13.78
C SER A 230 8.00 6.50 13.63
N ASP A 231 8.46 6.26 12.41
CA ASP A 231 9.79 5.73 12.11
C ASP A 231 10.42 6.51 10.94
N PRO A 232 11.73 6.79 10.97
CA PRO A 232 12.43 7.49 9.88
C PRO A 232 12.33 6.80 8.52
N PHE A 233 12.28 5.46 8.51
CA PHE A 233 12.03 4.72 7.28
C PHE A 233 10.64 5.04 6.74
N VAL A 234 9.60 4.98 7.57
CA VAL A 234 8.23 5.32 7.16
C VAL A 234 8.17 6.74 6.61
N ALA A 235 8.77 7.70 7.32
CA ALA A 235 8.84 9.10 6.88
C ALA A 235 9.46 9.26 5.48
N SER A 236 10.55 8.55 5.21
CA SER A 236 11.29 8.63 3.93
C SER A 236 10.68 7.77 2.84
N PHE A 237 10.05 6.65 3.21
CA PHE A 237 9.43 5.73 2.28
C PHE A 237 8.07 6.24 1.80
N ILE A 238 7.29 6.90 2.66
CA ILE A 238 5.98 7.47 2.33
C ILE A 238 6.14 8.95 1.98
N GLY A 239 6.22 9.25 0.69
CA GLY A 239 6.42 10.62 0.20
C GLY A 239 7.81 11.16 0.45
N LYS A 240 8.03 12.44 0.13
CA LYS A 240 9.29 13.14 0.32
C LYS A 240 9.38 13.75 1.70
N SER A 241 10.59 13.78 2.27
CA SER A 241 10.86 14.34 3.59
C SER A 241 12.06 15.27 3.55
N ASN A 242 11.89 16.46 4.09
CA ASN A 242 12.97 17.43 4.33
C ASN A 242 13.38 17.33 5.79
N TRP A 243 14.57 16.84 6.06
CA TRP A 243 15.05 16.63 7.42
C TRP A 243 15.62 17.91 8.02
N LEU A 244 15.07 18.33 9.18
CA LEU A 244 15.62 19.39 10.02
C LEU A 244 16.70 18.84 10.97
N THR A 245 16.42 17.67 11.51
CA THR A 245 17.41 16.89 12.27
C THR A 245 17.34 15.46 11.72
N PRO A 246 18.44 14.89 11.23
CA PRO A 246 18.43 13.56 10.61
C PRO A 246 17.74 12.51 11.49
N ASN A 247 16.79 11.80 10.92
CA ASN A 247 16.01 10.73 11.57
C ASN A 247 15.22 11.13 12.83
N GLN A 248 15.09 12.43 13.13
CA GLN A 248 14.40 12.89 14.33
C GLN A 248 13.28 13.89 14.06
N SER A 249 13.51 14.85 13.15
CA SER A 249 12.48 15.82 12.79
C SER A 249 12.53 16.18 11.31
N MET A 250 11.37 16.29 10.69
CA MET A 250 11.25 16.60 9.27
C MET A 250 10.05 17.49 8.99
N VAL A 251 10.04 18.08 7.80
CA VAL A 251 8.87 18.78 7.23
C VAL A 251 8.58 18.24 5.83
N ARG A 252 7.29 18.13 5.49
CA ARG A 252 6.89 17.74 4.14
C ARG A 252 7.13 18.89 3.15
N PRO A 253 7.49 18.60 1.87
CA PRO A 253 7.78 19.64 0.87
C PRO A 253 6.64 20.65 0.66
N GLU A 254 5.39 20.22 0.76
CA GLU A 254 4.20 21.07 0.62
C GLU A 254 3.99 22.03 1.81
N HIS A 255 4.68 21.79 2.92
CA HIS A 255 4.65 22.66 4.09
C HIS A 255 5.85 23.62 4.14
N VAL A 256 6.68 23.64 3.10
CA VAL A 256 7.76 24.61 2.92
C VAL A 256 7.22 25.78 2.11
N SER A 257 7.18 26.98 2.72
CA SER A 257 6.70 28.21 2.08
C SER A 257 7.87 29.04 1.51
N TRP A 258 7.58 29.75 0.43
CA TRP A 258 8.48 30.73 -0.20
C TRP A 258 8.28 32.15 0.31
N SER A 259 7.29 32.37 1.16
CA SER A 259 6.98 33.64 1.79
C SER A 259 6.65 33.40 3.26
N LYS A 260 6.95 34.38 4.08
CA LYS A 260 6.58 34.35 5.51
C LYS A 260 5.08 34.43 5.65
N THR A 261 4.49 33.51 6.41
CA THR A 261 3.04 33.44 6.66
C THR A 261 2.67 33.81 8.08
N GLY A 262 3.55 33.56 9.05
CA GLY A 262 3.36 33.84 10.47
C GLY A 262 4.56 34.52 11.13
N HIS A 263 4.37 35.01 12.37
CA HIS A 263 5.45 35.70 13.10
C HIS A 263 6.54 34.71 13.53
N ASP A 264 6.14 33.48 13.84
CA ASP A 264 7.00 32.44 14.42
C ASP A 264 7.61 31.49 13.36
N ASP A 265 7.41 31.79 12.06
CA ASP A 265 7.95 30.98 10.97
C ASP A 265 9.48 30.93 11.04
N LEU A 266 10.04 29.72 10.99
CA LEU A 266 11.48 29.49 10.89
C LEU A 266 11.94 29.81 9.47
N CYS A 267 12.92 30.74 9.34
CA CYS A 267 13.44 31.20 8.05
C CYS A 267 14.79 30.55 7.77
N TYR A 268 14.93 29.89 6.63
CA TYR A 268 16.14 29.21 6.20
C TYR A 268 16.66 29.79 4.89
N GLN A 269 17.98 29.95 4.78
CA GLN A 269 18.66 30.33 3.54
C GLN A 269 18.93 29.08 2.69
N ALA A 270 18.71 29.20 1.40
CA ALA A 270 18.93 28.10 0.48
C ALA A 270 19.42 28.60 -0.90
N VAL A 271 20.03 27.67 -1.66
CA VAL A 271 20.42 27.89 -3.06
C VAL A 271 19.71 26.88 -3.94
N VAL A 272 19.08 27.32 -5.01
CA VAL A 272 18.37 26.46 -5.96
C VAL A 272 19.37 25.58 -6.71
N LEU A 273 19.22 24.25 -6.59
CA LEU A 273 20.04 23.25 -7.28
C LEU A 273 19.43 22.79 -8.61
N SER A 274 18.13 22.52 -8.62
CA SER A 274 17.43 22.10 -9.82
C SER A 274 15.97 22.48 -9.78
N VAL A 275 15.35 22.59 -10.97
CA VAL A 275 13.96 22.97 -11.17
C VAL A 275 13.34 22.01 -12.18
N SER A 276 12.31 21.26 -11.79
CA SER A 276 11.60 20.30 -12.62
C SER A 276 10.12 20.65 -12.67
N TYR A 277 9.53 20.74 -13.87
CA TYR A 277 8.08 20.92 -14.02
C TYR A 277 7.39 19.55 -13.93
N VAL A 278 6.42 19.43 -13.02
CA VAL A 278 5.72 18.16 -12.73
C VAL A 278 4.23 18.20 -13.05
N GLY A 279 3.84 19.04 -14.01
CA GLY A 279 2.47 19.17 -14.52
C GLY A 279 1.72 20.36 -13.91
N GLU A 280 1.49 20.39 -12.61
CA GLU A 280 0.71 21.46 -11.93
C GLU A 280 1.62 22.54 -11.30
N ARG A 281 2.86 22.17 -10.99
CA ARG A 281 3.82 23.00 -10.23
C ARG A 281 5.25 22.63 -10.56
N TYR A 282 6.15 23.46 -10.11
CA TYR A 282 7.58 23.17 -10.15
C TYR A 282 8.02 22.48 -8.86
N GLU A 283 8.74 21.37 -9.01
CA GLU A 283 9.50 20.75 -7.95
C GLU A 283 10.91 21.32 -7.98
N ILE A 284 11.30 21.94 -6.88
CA ILE A 284 12.55 22.66 -6.75
C ILE A 284 13.40 21.99 -5.68
N ARG A 285 14.59 21.55 -6.06
CA ARG A 285 15.57 21.05 -5.11
C ARG A 285 16.48 22.20 -4.71
N VAL A 286 16.68 22.38 -3.43
CA VAL A 286 17.49 23.45 -2.85
C VAL A 286 18.53 22.90 -1.92
N GLN A 287 19.73 23.49 -1.93
CA GLN A 287 20.78 23.25 -0.95
C GLN A 287 20.53 24.16 0.25
N MET A 288 20.22 23.57 1.38
CA MET A 288 20.06 24.28 2.65
C MET A 288 21.39 24.42 3.36
N GLU A 289 21.61 25.54 4.01
CA GLU A 289 22.80 25.71 4.84
C GLU A 289 22.76 24.81 6.08
N GLY A 290 23.66 23.85 6.16
CA GLY A 290 23.78 22.92 7.30
C GLY A 290 22.74 21.80 7.39
N LEU A 291 21.75 21.75 6.47
CA LEU A 291 20.64 20.77 6.52
C LEU A 291 20.56 19.83 5.30
N GLY A 292 21.50 19.98 4.34
CA GLY A 292 21.51 19.15 3.13
C GLY A 292 20.53 19.64 2.06
N VAL A 293 20.03 18.70 1.25
CA VAL A 293 19.16 19.02 0.12
C VAL A 293 17.70 18.83 0.50
N TRP A 294 16.90 19.89 0.30
CA TRP A 294 15.45 19.85 0.48
C TRP A 294 14.72 19.91 -0.86
N THR A 295 13.47 19.48 -0.85
CA THR A 295 12.50 19.68 -1.93
C THR A 295 11.45 20.70 -1.49
N ALA A 296 11.12 21.64 -2.35
CA ALA A 296 10.02 22.59 -2.16
C ALA A 296 9.20 22.70 -3.45
N TYR A 297 7.95 23.11 -3.33
CA TYR A 297 7.06 23.29 -4.47
C TYR A 297 6.76 24.77 -4.71
N LEU A 298 6.62 25.16 -5.98
CA LEU A 298 6.26 26.52 -6.37
C LEU A 298 5.45 26.48 -7.67
N ASP A 299 4.53 27.40 -7.85
CA ASP A 299 3.69 27.58 -9.05
C ASP A 299 4.42 28.26 -10.22
N ARG A 300 5.57 28.88 -9.96
CA ARG A 300 6.41 29.57 -10.95
C ARG A 300 7.83 29.03 -11.00
N ARG A 301 8.48 29.25 -12.14
CA ARG A 301 9.89 28.86 -12.34
C ARG A 301 10.84 29.83 -11.63
N VAL A 302 11.86 29.29 -10.97
CA VAL A 302 13.01 30.02 -10.41
C VAL A 302 14.30 29.66 -11.16
N ARG A 303 15.37 30.41 -10.95
CA ARG A 303 16.66 30.16 -11.61
C ARG A 303 17.53 29.23 -10.78
N VAL A 304 18.23 28.31 -11.43
CA VAL A 304 19.28 27.51 -10.78
C VAL A 304 20.40 28.44 -10.32
N GLY A 305 20.91 28.24 -9.10
CA GLY A 305 21.89 29.10 -8.46
C GLY A 305 21.31 30.32 -7.72
N GLU A 306 20.01 30.56 -7.82
CA GLU A 306 19.33 31.64 -7.12
C GLU A 306 19.36 31.39 -5.61
N LYS A 307 19.70 32.44 -4.83
CA LYS A 307 19.60 32.43 -3.38
C LYS A 307 18.17 32.77 -2.97
N VAL A 308 17.57 31.90 -2.17
CA VAL A 308 16.17 32.01 -1.77
C VAL A 308 16.02 31.86 -0.26
N GLN A 309 14.93 32.40 0.27
CA GLN A 309 14.50 32.18 1.64
C GLN A 309 13.31 31.23 1.65
N LEU A 310 13.37 30.21 2.51
CA LEU A 310 12.29 29.26 2.72
C LEU A 310 11.82 29.36 4.17
N TYR A 311 10.53 29.19 4.35
CA TYR A 311 9.87 29.34 5.64
C TYR A 311 9.17 28.05 6.02
N VAL A 312 9.24 27.69 7.30
CA VAL A 312 8.59 26.51 7.87
C VAL A 312 7.82 26.92 9.11
N VAL A 313 6.55 26.61 9.11
CA VAL A 313 5.68 26.79 10.29
C VAL A 313 6.02 25.71 11.32
N PRO A 314 6.34 26.05 12.58
CA PRO A 314 6.78 25.08 13.60
C PRO A 314 5.79 23.94 13.83
N GLU A 315 4.48 24.19 13.73
CA GLU A 315 3.40 23.21 13.92
C GLU A 315 3.34 22.16 12.79
N ARG A 316 4.00 22.45 11.64
CA ARG A 316 4.10 21.50 10.50
C ARG A 316 5.33 20.61 10.58
N ILE A 317 6.14 20.75 11.61
CA ILE A 317 7.31 19.89 11.82
C ILE A 317 6.87 18.60 12.48
N CYS A 318 7.09 17.51 11.78
CA CYS A 318 6.87 16.16 12.32
C CYS A 318 8.10 15.72 13.11
N ARG A 319 7.90 15.30 14.37
CA ARG A 319 8.92 14.77 15.27
C ARG A 319 8.76 13.28 15.43
N MET A 320 9.83 12.52 15.26
CA MET A 320 9.86 11.07 15.47
C MET A 320 9.98 10.75 16.95
N ASN A 321 9.29 9.71 17.42
CA ASN A 321 9.41 9.15 18.78
C ASN A 321 9.07 10.10 19.94
N GLY A 322 8.28 11.16 19.72
CA GLY A 322 7.83 12.05 20.82
C GLY A 322 8.97 12.77 21.57
N GLN A 323 10.19 12.77 21.04
CA GLN A 323 11.30 13.45 21.67
C GLN A 323 11.22 14.95 21.41
N ASP A 324 11.30 15.75 22.47
CA ASP A 324 11.54 17.19 22.42
C ASP A 324 12.99 17.48 21.98
N THR A 325 13.34 17.04 20.77
CA THR A 325 14.64 17.33 20.20
C THR A 325 14.66 18.79 19.77
N PRO A 326 15.67 19.58 20.17
CA PRO A 326 15.75 20.96 19.73
C PRO A 326 15.82 21.02 18.20
N ILE A 327 14.87 21.75 17.61
CA ILE A 327 14.87 22.06 16.18
C ILE A 327 16.17 22.84 15.92
N VAL A 328 16.93 22.44 14.90
CA VAL A 328 18.06 23.23 14.44
C VAL A 328 17.51 24.58 13.97
N LYS A 329 17.59 25.58 14.84
CA LYS A 329 17.17 26.93 14.49
C LYS A 329 18.11 27.47 13.42
N PRO A 330 17.58 28.24 12.44
CA PRO A 330 18.42 29.00 11.53
C PRO A 330 19.43 29.83 12.34
N ARG A 331 20.68 29.85 11.93
CA ARG A 331 21.63 30.84 12.51
C ARG A 331 21.04 32.23 12.27
N GLU A 332 20.77 32.96 13.34
CA GLU A 332 20.38 34.37 13.23
C GLU A 332 21.50 35.10 12.45
N PHE A 333 21.19 35.47 11.21
CA PHE A 333 22.01 36.44 10.51
C PHE A 333 21.73 37.78 11.18
N ILE A 334 22.68 38.23 12.01
CA ILE A 334 22.81 39.66 12.36
C ILE A 334 22.99 40.35 11.02
N ALA A 335 21.96 41.00 10.52
CA ALA A 335 22.06 41.90 9.39
C ALA A 335 23.15 42.96 9.80
N ALA A 336 24.33 42.88 9.20
CA ALA A 336 25.28 43.98 9.27
C ALA A 336 24.57 45.15 8.58
N ALA A 337 24.07 46.04 9.40
CA ALA A 337 23.66 47.33 8.94
C ALA A 337 24.91 48.05 8.45
N ASN A 338 24.98 48.37 7.16
CA ASN A 338 25.73 49.44 6.57
C ASN A 338 24.90 50.04 5.43
#